data_e9d4185d726a834598a7f8b94ee220c2
#
_entry.id   e9d4185d726a834598a7f8b94ee220c2
#
_cell.length_a   1.000
_cell.length_b   1.000
_cell.length_c   1.000
_cell.angle_alpha   90.00
_cell.angle_beta   90.00
_cell.angle_gamma   90.00
#
_symmetry.space_group_name_H-M   'P 1'
#
loop_
_entity.id
_entity.type
_entity.pdbx_description
1 polymer ?
#
loop_
_entity_poly.entity_id
_entity_poly.type
_entity_poly.pdbx_seq_one_letter_code
_entity_poly.pdbx_strand_id
1 'polypeptide(L)'
;LSFPPDDWLRLIDRVHAEGLTAKPEIGIQFGAGGDTDAAELEALGGGTSDPSKIVNLGKRFIAEAGVERIMIESEGITENVTSWRTDVVQAILAGLPKEKVMFEAADPKVFNWYVREFGADVNLFVDHSQIVQLSCLREGIWGMGDTFGKVVTYGG
;
A
#
# COMPACT_ATOMS: atom_id res chain seq x y z
N LEU A 1 -6.24 -14.99 -9.23
CA LEU A 1 -5.25 -15.67 -10.08
C LEU A 1 -3.86 -15.22 -9.69
N SER A 2 -3.09 -16.10 -9.05
CA SER A 2 -1.69 -15.83 -8.72
C SER A 2 -0.84 -16.06 -9.97
N PHE A 3 -0.28 -14.99 -10.53
CA PHE A 3 0.72 -15.11 -11.59
C PHE A 3 2.08 -15.47 -11.00
N PRO A 4 2.87 -16.33 -11.65
CA PRO A 4 4.28 -16.49 -11.29
C PRO A 4 5.03 -15.14 -11.35
N PRO A 5 6.02 -14.90 -10.49
CA PRO A 5 6.75 -13.63 -10.46
C PRO A 5 7.31 -13.20 -11.82
N ASP A 6 7.81 -14.16 -12.62
CA ASP A 6 8.36 -13.86 -13.94
C ASP A 6 7.29 -13.45 -14.96
N ASP A 7 6.06 -13.93 -14.82
CA ASP A 7 4.94 -13.49 -15.66
C ASP A 7 4.53 -12.05 -15.33
N TRP A 8 4.59 -11.67 -14.04
CA TRP A 8 4.41 -10.28 -13.63
C TRP A 8 5.46 -9.36 -14.26
N LEU A 9 6.74 -9.75 -14.23
CA LEU A 9 7.80 -8.96 -14.84
C LEU A 9 7.58 -8.80 -16.35
N ARG A 10 7.23 -9.88 -17.06
CA ARG A 10 6.90 -9.82 -18.50
C ARG A 10 5.71 -8.91 -18.81
N LEU A 11 4.69 -8.91 -17.94
CA LEU A 11 3.53 -8.02 -18.10
C LEU A 11 3.92 -6.56 -17.91
N ILE A 12 4.72 -6.27 -16.90
CA ILE A 12 5.23 -4.92 -16.64
C ILE A 12 6.06 -4.42 -17.82
N ASP A 13 6.95 -5.25 -18.37
CA ASP A 13 7.75 -4.90 -19.55
C ASP A 13 6.87 -4.58 -20.77
N ARG A 14 5.79 -5.34 -20.98
CA ARG A 14 4.82 -5.03 -22.05
C ARG A 14 4.12 -3.71 -21.84
N VAL A 15 3.69 -3.39 -20.62
CA VAL A 15 3.06 -2.10 -20.29
C VAL A 15 4.02 -0.95 -20.59
N HIS A 16 5.28 -1.08 -20.20
CA HIS A 16 6.32 -0.09 -20.48
C HIS A 16 6.62 0.06 -21.97
N ALA A 17 6.63 -1.05 -22.73
CA ALA A 17 6.87 -1.04 -24.17
C ALA A 17 5.77 -0.26 -24.94
N GLU A 18 4.57 -0.19 -24.41
CA GLU A 18 3.46 0.62 -24.95
C GLU A 18 3.51 2.10 -24.50
N GLY A 19 4.57 2.52 -23.82
CA GLY A 19 4.74 3.89 -23.31
C GLY A 19 3.89 4.22 -22.08
N LEU A 20 3.37 3.21 -21.39
CA LEU A 20 2.58 3.36 -20.18
C LEU A 20 3.43 3.14 -18.94
N THR A 21 3.03 3.74 -17.81
CA THR A 21 3.66 3.51 -16.51
C THR A 21 2.95 2.40 -15.77
N ALA A 22 3.66 1.31 -15.50
CA ALA A 22 3.15 0.21 -14.71
C ALA A 22 3.16 0.57 -13.21
N LYS A 23 2.03 0.34 -12.54
CA LYS A 23 1.89 0.41 -11.08
C LYS A 23 1.29 -0.90 -10.58
N PRO A 24 2.11 -1.94 -10.41
CA PRO A 24 1.62 -3.24 -9.95
C PRO A 24 1.08 -3.14 -8.53
N GLU A 25 0.01 -3.86 -8.28
CA GLU A 25 -0.60 -4.02 -6.97
C GLU A 25 -0.21 -5.36 -6.37
N ILE A 26 0.16 -5.36 -5.09
CA ILE A 26 0.55 -6.55 -4.36
C ILE A 26 -0.26 -6.63 -3.07
N GLY A 27 -0.93 -7.77 -2.86
CA GLY A 27 -1.63 -8.08 -1.61
C GLY A 27 -0.82 -9.00 -0.70
N ILE A 28 -1.11 -8.96 0.59
CA ILE A 28 -0.52 -9.89 1.57
C ILE A 28 -1.07 -11.31 1.40
N GLN A 29 -2.29 -11.39 0.87
CA GLN A 29 -2.95 -12.65 0.58
C GLN A 29 -2.66 -13.05 -0.86
N PHE A 30 -1.80 -14.01 -1.05
CA PHE A 30 -1.49 -14.55 -2.36
C PHE A 30 -2.71 -15.26 -2.96
N GLY A 31 -3.23 -14.75 -4.07
CA GLY A 31 -4.34 -15.31 -4.82
C GLY A 31 -5.69 -14.65 -4.54
N ALA A 32 -5.77 -13.72 -3.62
CA ALA A 32 -6.94 -12.89 -3.43
C ALA A 32 -6.84 -11.64 -4.33
N GLY A 33 -7.55 -11.63 -5.43
CA GLY A 33 -7.91 -10.38 -6.08
C GLY A 33 -9.15 -9.87 -5.36
N GLY A 34 -9.06 -8.71 -4.74
CA GLY A 34 -10.10 -7.79 -4.29
C GLY A 34 -11.37 -8.27 -3.57
N ASP A 35 -11.83 -9.48 -3.79
CA ASP A 35 -13.14 -9.94 -3.34
C ASP A 35 -13.11 -11.14 -2.37
N THR A 36 -11.93 -11.52 -1.86
CA THR A 36 -11.85 -12.66 -0.93
C THR A 36 -11.78 -12.17 0.49
N ASP A 37 -12.74 -12.53 1.31
CA ASP A 37 -12.79 -12.20 2.73
C ASP A 37 -11.55 -12.78 3.46
N ALA A 38 -10.73 -11.89 4.01
CA ALA A 38 -9.53 -12.24 4.77
C ALA A 38 -9.85 -13.15 5.95
N ALA A 39 -11.00 -12.94 6.60
CA ALA A 39 -11.44 -13.78 7.72
C ALA A 39 -11.79 -15.21 7.26
N GLU A 40 -12.31 -15.36 6.03
CA GLU A 40 -12.63 -16.65 5.45
C GLU A 40 -11.36 -17.44 5.07
N LEU A 41 -10.35 -16.74 4.52
CA LEU A 41 -9.04 -17.32 4.22
C LEU A 41 -8.25 -17.71 5.49
N GLU A 42 -8.33 -16.90 6.53
CA GLU A 42 -7.70 -17.18 7.81
C GLU A 42 -8.34 -18.41 8.48
N ALA A 43 -9.68 -18.52 8.39
CA ALA A 43 -10.44 -19.69 8.88
C ALA A 43 -10.12 -20.98 8.12
N LEU A 44 -9.75 -20.89 6.84
CA LEU A 44 -9.33 -22.01 6.00
C LEU A 44 -7.84 -22.38 6.14
N GLY A 45 -7.10 -21.66 7.01
CA GLY A 45 -5.67 -21.90 7.25
C GLY A 45 -4.76 -21.53 6.08
N GLY A 46 -5.26 -20.75 5.12
CA GLY A 46 -4.55 -20.41 3.88
C GLY A 46 -3.92 -19.02 3.85
N GLY A 47 -4.11 -18.20 4.87
CA GLY A 47 -3.57 -16.85 4.94
C GLY A 47 -2.10 -16.83 5.34
N THR A 48 -1.19 -16.55 4.43
CA THR A 48 0.16 -16.17 4.84
C THR A 48 0.19 -14.69 5.15
N SER A 49 0.32 -14.36 6.41
CA SER A 49 0.52 -13.00 6.88
C SER A 49 2.00 -12.58 6.85
N ASP A 50 2.82 -13.26 6.07
CA ASP A 50 4.25 -13.04 5.98
C ASP A 50 4.56 -11.92 4.95
N PRO A 51 5.02 -10.75 5.38
CA PRO A 51 5.32 -9.62 4.51
C PRO A 51 6.56 -9.84 3.63
N SER A 52 7.37 -10.86 3.90
CA SER A 52 8.61 -11.12 3.16
C SER A 52 8.36 -11.34 1.68
N LYS A 53 7.25 -11.95 1.31
CA LYS A 53 6.86 -12.16 -0.09
C LYS A 53 6.57 -10.84 -0.81
N ILE A 54 5.85 -9.92 -0.16
CA ILE A 54 5.61 -8.57 -0.71
C ILE A 54 6.94 -7.85 -0.92
N VAL A 55 7.80 -7.86 0.09
CA VAL A 55 9.10 -7.19 0.04
C VAL A 55 9.98 -7.77 -1.07
N ASN A 56 10.06 -9.09 -1.18
CA ASN A 56 10.87 -9.74 -2.19
C ASN A 56 10.35 -9.48 -3.61
N LEU A 57 9.05 -9.58 -3.83
CA LEU A 57 8.43 -9.29 -5.13
C LEU A 57 8.59 -7.80 -5.49
N GLY A 58 8.37 -6.91 -4.52
CA GLY A 58 8.57 -5.47 -4.70
C GLY A 58 10.01 -5.12 -5.09
N LYS A 59 11.00 -5.74 -4.45
CA LYS A 59 12.41 -5.57 -4.83
C LYS A 59 12.67 -5.99 -6.28
N ARG A 60 12.10 -7.11 -6.70
CA ARG A 60 12.23 -7.57 -8.10
C ARG A 60 11.58 -6.59 -9.07
N PHE A 61 10.38 -6.11 -8.80
CA PHE A 61 9.69 -5.14 -9.64
C PHE A 61 10.49 -3.84 -9.82
N ILE A 62 11.09 -3.36 -8.74
CA ILE A 62 11.92 -2.15 -8.79
C ILE A 62 13.24 -2.41 -9.53
N ALA A 63 13.94 -3.50 -9.21
CA ALA A 63 15.29 -3.74 -9.71
C ALA A 63 15.32 -4.31 -11.13
N GLU A 64 14.39 -5.22 -11.47
CA GLU A 64 14.39 -5.95 -12.73
C GLU A 64 13.49 -5.29 -13.79
N ALA A 65 12.35 -4.72 -13.39
CA ALA A 65 11.38 -4.13 -14.32
C ALA A 65 11.31 -2.59 -14.26
N GLY A 66 12.12 -1.93 -13.43
CA GLY A 66 12.17 -0.47 -13.36
C GLY A 66 10.88 0.19 -12.86
N VAL A 67 10.09 -0.51 -12.05
CA VAL A 67 8.84 0.02 -11.49
C VAL A 67 9.13 1.21 -10.58
N GLU A 68 8.46 2.32 -10.86
CA GLU A 68 8.61 3.54 -10.07
C GLU A 68 7.78 3.52 -8.79
N ARG A 69 6.62 2.86 -8.80
CA ARG A 69 5.71 2.79 -7.66
C ARG A 69 4.92 1.50 -7.63
N ILE A 70 4.85 0.89 -6.45
CA ILE A 70 4.09 -0.32 -6.18
C ILE A 70 2.92 0.05 -5.28
N MET A 71 1.72 -0.43 -5.57
CA MET A 71 0.57 -0.32 -4.69
C MET A 71 0.47 -1.55 -3.79
N ILE A 72 0.20 -1.31 -2.52
CA ILE A 72 -0.07 -2.35 -1.52
C ILE A 72 -1.56 -2.34 -1.21
N GLU A 73 -2.19 -3.45 -1.48
CA GLU A 73 -3.61 -3.73 -1.21
C GLU A 73 -3.91 -3.60 0.30
N SER A 74 -5.03 -3.01 0.65
CA SER A 74 -5.47 -2.86 2.05
C SER A 74 -6.02 -4.13 2.67
N GLU A 75 -6.52 -5.06 1.85
CA GLU A 75 -7.12 -6.32 2.28
C GLU A 75 -6.13 -7.14 3.12
N GLY A 76 -6.58 -7.59 4.29
CA GLY A 76 -5.74 -8.35 5.23
C GLY A 76 -4.71 -7.51 6.00
N ILE A 77 -4.62 -6.20 5.75
CA ILE A 77 -3.71 -5.29 6.48
C ILE A 77 -4.51 -4.30 7.33
N THR A 78 -5.33 -3.49 6.71
CA THR A 78 -6.19 -2.50 7.37
C THR A 78 -7.66 -2.71 7.11
N GLU A 79 -8.00 -3.59 6.18
CA GLU A 79 -9.34 -3.93 5.76
C GLU A 79 -9.63 -5.41 6.03
N ASN A 80 -10.87 -5.73 6.44
CA ASN A 80 -11.37 -7.08 6.76
C ASN A 80 -10.49 -7.83 7.77
N VAL A 81 -9.93 -7.13 8.74
CA VAL A 81 -9.13 -7.67 9.84
C VAL A 81 -9.71 -7.24 11.19
N THR A 82 -9.53 -8.05 12.21
CA THR A 82 -9.96 -7.73 13.58
C THR A 82 -9.12 -6.61 14.20
N SER A 83 -7.86 -6.50 13.80
CA SER A 83 -6.94 -5.42 14.17
C SER A 83 -5.97 -5.15 13.02
N TRP A 84 -5.59 -3.90 12.83
CA TRP A 84 -4.68 -3.52 11.76
C TRP A 84 -3.31 -4.17 11.93
N ARG A 85 -2.81 -4.71 10.83
CA ARG A 85 -1.50 -5.35 10.77
C ARG A 85 -0.39 -4.29 10.55
N THR A 86 -0.22 -3.44 11.55
CA THR A 86 0.80 -2.38 11.54
C THR A 86 2.22 -2.94 11.44
N ASP A 87 2.43 -4.15 11.94
CA ASP A 87 3.66 -4.92 11.80
C ASP A 87 4.01 -5.19 10.33
N VAL A 88 3.02 -5.53 9.50
CA VAL A 88 3.20 -5.76 8.07
C VAL A 88 3.60 -4.47 7.36
N VAL A 89 2.93 -3.35 7.65
CA VAL A 89 3.27 -2.05 7.06
C VAL A 89 4.70 -1.64 7.40
N GLN A 90 5.10 -1.80 8.67
CA GLN A 90 6.45 -1.52 9.11
C GLN A 90 7.50 -2.40 8.41
N ALA A 91 7.22 -3.70 8.25
CA ALA A 91 8.11 -4.62 7.56
C ALA A 91 8.28 -4.26 6.07
N ILE A 92 7.18 -3.85 5.39
CA ILE A 92 7.22 -3.39 4.01
C ILE A 92 8.11 -2.15 3.88
N LEU A 93 7.91 -1.15 4.74
CA LEU A 93 8.69 0.10 4.72
C LEU A 93 10.14 -0.07 5.20
N ALA A 94 10.43 -1.11 5.97
CA ALA A 94 11.81 -1.48 6.30
C ALA A 94 12.53 -2.14 5.12
N GLY A 95 11.78 -2.81 4.24
CA GLY A 95 12.33 -3.58 3.11
C GLY A 95 12.30 -2.89 1.76
N LEU A 96 11.44 -1.87 1.57
CA LEU A 96 11.26 -1.14 0.31
C LEU A 96 11.37 0.38 0.54
N PRO A 97 11.89 1.14 -0.44
CA PRO A 97 11.94 2.61 -0.35
C PRO A 97 10.53 3.21 -0.21
N LYS A 98 10.31 4.05 0.79
CA LYS A 98 9.00 4.67 1.07
C LYS A 98 8.41 5.40 -0.13
N GLU A 99 9.24 6.11 -0.89
CA GLU A 99 8.83 6.86 -2.08
C GLU A 99 8.37 5.96 -3.24
N LYS A 100 8.70 4.67 -3.20
CA LYS A 100 8.29 3.69 -4.20
C LYS A 100 7.09 2.83 -3.80
N VAL A 101 6.57 3.05 -2.60
CA VAL A 101 5.42 2.30 -2.09
C VAL A 101 4.23 3.24 -1.95
N MET A 102 3.05 2.79 -2.36
CA MET A 102 1.77 3.47 -2.18
C MET A 102 0.82 2.49 -1.49
N PHE A 103 0.22 2.91 -0.38
CA PHE A 103 -0.73 2.07 0.35
C PHE A 103 -2.16 2.44 -0.01
N GLU A 104 -2.99 1.45 -0.26
CA GLU A 104 -4.43 1.65 -0.32
C GLU A 104 -4.97 1.98 1.07
N ALA A 105 -5.77 3.04 1.16
CA ALA A 105 -6.22 3.61 2.43
C ALA A 105 -7.56 4.36 2.26
N ALA A 106 -8.60 3.67 1.80
CA ALA A 106 -9.90 4.27 1.51
C ALA A 106 -10.75 4.63 2.74
N ASP A 107 -10.26 4.41 3.95
CA ASP A 107 -10.90 4.83 5.21
C ASP A 107 -10.15 6.05 5.79
N PRO A 108 -10.85 7.15 6.16
CA PRO A 108 -10.24 8.32 6.81
C PRO A 108 -9.41 8.00 8.05
N LYS A 109 -9.81 7.04 8.86
CA LYS A 109 -9.04 6.60 10.02
C LYS A 109 -7.71 5.96 9.62
N VAL A 110 -7.72 5.20 8.53
CA VAL A 110 -6.55 4.53 7.99
C VAL A 110 -5.57 5.54 7.42
N PHE A 111 -6.00 6.44 6.52
CA PHE A 111 -5.06 7.40 5.96
C PHE A 111 -4.57 8.42 6.99
N ASN A 112 -5.39 8.77 8.00
CA ASN A 112 -4.94 9.58 9.12
C ASN A 112 -3.81 8.88 9.90
N TRP A 113 -3.95 7.59 10.15
CA TRP A 113 -2.92 6.80 10.81
C TRP A 113 -1.62 6.76 9.99
N TYR A 114 -1.69 6.51 8.68
CA TYR A 114 -0.51 6.52 7.82
C TYR A 114 0.24 7.86 7.85
N VAL A 115 -0.48 8.97 7.73
CA VAL A 115 0.11 10.31 7.78
C VAL A 115 0.75 10.58 9.14
N ARG A 116 0.12 10.18 10.23
CA ARG A 116 0.64 10.34 11.58
C ARG A 116 1.91 9.53 11.82
N GLU A 117 1.94 8.27 11.37
CA GLU A 117 3.07 7.35 11.66
C GLU A 117 4.26 7.54 10.71
N PHE A 118 3.99 7.87 9.46
CA PHE A 118 5.00 7.85 8.40
C PHE A 118 5.26 9.22 7.75
N GLY A 119 4.52 10.24 8.15
CA GLY A 119 4.68 11.62 7.67
C GLY A 119 3.72 12.00 6.55
N ALA A 120 3.62 13.29 6.28
CA ALA A 120 2.70 13.87 5.29
C ALA A 120 3.02 13.44 3.85
N ASP A 121 4.25 13.00 3.59
CA ASP A 121 4.75 12.57 2.29
C ASP A 121 4.51 11.08 1.98
N VAL A 122 3.90 10.31 2.90
CA VAL A 122 3.55 8.92 2.63
C VAL A 122 2.61 8.83 1.41
N ASN A 123 2.91 7.93 0.49
CA ASN A 123 2.08 7.75 -0.69
C ASN A 123 0.85 6.91 -0.36
N LEU A 124 -0.33 7.45 -0.65
CA LEU A 124 -1.61 6.81 -0.36
C LEU A 124 -2.50 6.79 -1.60
N PHE A 125 -3.18 5.69 -1.79
CA PHE A 125 -4.29 5.53 -2.72
C PHE A 125 -5.58 5.59 -1.93
N VAL A 126 -6.41 6.61 -2.19
CA VAL A 126 -7.68 6.84 -1.49
C VAL A 126 -8.82 6.93 -2.49
N ASP A 127 -10.06 6.81 -2.01
CA ASP A 127 -11.23 7.07 -2.84
C ASP A 127 -11.22 8.51 -3.37
N HIS A 128 -11.70 8.72 -4.60
CA HIS A 128 -11.70 10.04 -5.24
C HIS A 128 -12.45 11.10 -4.44
N SER A 129 -13.48 10.71 -3.68
CA SER A 129 -14.23 11.59 -2.78
C SER A 129 -13.41 12.08 -1.57
N GLN A 130 -12.29 11.45 -1.28
CA GLN A 130 -11.44 11.69 -0.10
C GLN A 130 -10.18 12.50 -0.41
N ILE A 131 -9.93 12.83 -1.69
CA ILE A 131 -8.72 13.54 -2.10
C ILE A 131 -8.58 14.89 -1.40
N VAL A 132 -9.66 15.66 -1.33
CA VAL A 132 -9.66 16.97 -0.65
C VAL A 132 -9.39 16.80 0.84
N GLN A 133 -10.02 15.84 1.48
CA GLN A 133 -9.82 15.56 2.90
C GLN A 133 -8.37 15.18 3.21
N LEU A 134 -7.77 14.28 2.42
CA LEU A 134 -6.37 13.89 2.57
C LEU A 134 -5.43 15.07 2.34
N SER A 135 -5.69 15.90 1.31
CA SER A 135 -4.89 17.09 1.03
C SER A 135 -4.96 18.09 2.18
N CYS A 136 -6.13 18.35 2.72
CA CYS A 136 -6.30 19.22 3.89
C CYS A 136 -5.56 18.67 5.11
N LEU A 137 -5.61 17.36 5.33
CA LEU A 137 -4.88 16.72 6.42
C LEU A 137 -3.37 16.91 6.25
N ARG A 138 -2.83 16.71 5.04
CA ARG A 138 -1.41 16.90 4.74
C ARG A 138 -0.94 18.34 4.92
N GLU A 139 -1.80 19.30 4.58
CA GLU A 139 -1.53 20.74 4.75
C GLU A 139 -1.77 21.24 6.18
N GLY A 140 -2.17 20.37 7.12
CA GLY A 140 -2.48 20.76 8.50
C GLY A 140 -3.70 21.67 8.65
N ILE A 141 -4.54 21.77 7.61
CA ILE A 141 -5.76 22.61 7.62
C ILE A 141 -6.84 21.95 8.48
N TRP A 142 -6.99 20.64 8.30
CA TRP A 142 -7.88 19.80 9.09
C TRP A 142 -7.08 18.62 9.63
N GLY A 143 -7.21 18.37 10.90
CA GLY A 143 -6.61 17.23 11.53
C GLY A 143 -7.55 16.61 12.53
N MET A 144 -7.38 15.34 12.80
CA MET A 144 -7.92 14.73 14.00
C MET A 144 -7.08 15.17 15.20
N GLY A 145 -7.63 15.10 16.42
CA GLY A 145 -6.93 15.58 17.61
C GLY A 145 -5.53 14.97 17.82
N ASP A 146 -5.30 13.77 17.28
CA ASP A 146 -4.03 13.05 17.37
C ASP A 146 -3.02 13.42 16.25
N THR A 147 -3.47 14.07 15.18
CA THR A 147 -2.61 14.59 14.08
C THR A 147 -2.38 16.09 14.16
N PHE A 148 -3.20 16.81 14.89
CA PHE A 148 -3.09 18.26 15.00
C PHE A 148 -1.72 18.68 15.55
N GLY A 149 -1.03 19.52 14.82
CA GLY A 149 0.32 19.98 15.17
C GLY A 149 1.44 18.97 14.93
N LYS A 150 1.12 17.75 14.45
CA LYS A 150 2.13 16.73 14.12
C LYS A 150 2.37 16.63 12.61
N VAL A 151 1.41 17.07 11.81
CA VAL A 151 1.54 17.14 10.37
C VAL A 151 2.00 18.54 10.03
N VAL A 152 3.25 18.68 9.66
CA VAL A 152 3.83 19.97 9.25
C VAL A 152 4.21 19.84 7.78
N THR A 153 3.47 20.53 6.94
CA THR A 153 3.72 20.58 5.51
C THR A 153 4.52 21.79 5.06
N TYR A 154 4.77 22.72 5.97
CA TYR A 154 5.66 23.84 5.72
C TYR A 154 7.12 23.41 5.95
N GLY A 155 7.60 22.51 5.10
CA GLY A 155 9.00 22.29 4.89
C GLY A 155 9.41 23.04 3.65
N GLY A 156 9.88 24.23 3.86
CA GLY A 156 10.56 24.96 2.81
C GLY A 156 11.87 24.28 2.48
#